data_48a83c1b39957e1aa6db70d83e7dc2c0
#
_entry.id   48a83c1b39957e1aa6db70d83e7dc2c0
#
_cell.length_a   1.000
_cell.length_b   1.000
_cell.length_c   1.000
_cell.angle_alpha   90.00
_cell.angle_beta   90.00
_cell.angle_gamma   90.00
#
_symmetry.space_group_name_H-M   'P 1'
#
loop_
_entity.id
_entity.type
_entity.pdbx_description
1 polymer ?
#
loop_
_entity_poly.entity_id
_entity_poly.type
_entity_poly.pdbx_seq_one_letter_code
_entity_poly.pdbx_strand_id
1 'polypeptide(L)'
;VTVVLGAQTEAALVCRERYARVLSTAGCCAENAPLCATDDGTFGRAGFCTSLVDDAISEANASGKPFDYLAVCGPEPLMKIVSGQAAQANIPCQVSMEKRMACGVGACLSCVVETVHGKKRSCVDGPVFDAQEVAW
;
A
#
# COMPACT_ATOMS: atom_id res chain seq x y z
N VAL A 1 6.61 1.76 12.81
CA VAL A 1 5.60 1.50 11.76
C VAL A 1 4.98 2.82 11.35
N THR A 2 4.89 3.11 10.06
CA THR A 2 4.19 4.26 9.49
C THR A 2 3.00 3.76 8.68
N VAL A 3 1.84 4.38 8.85
CA VAL A 3 0.63 4.06 8.08
C VAL A 3 0.27 5.26 7.24
N VAL A 4 0.06 5.05 5.95
CA VAL A 4 -0.40 6.07 5.00
C VAL A 4 -1.78 5.69 4.48
N LEU A 5 -2.73 6.61 4.55
CA LEU A 5 -4.09 6.43 4.04
C LEU A 5 -4.37 7.46 2.94
N GLY A 6 -4.93 7.00 1.84
CA GLY A 6 -5.36 7.84 0.73
C GLY A 6 -6.83 7.63 0.40
N ALA A 7 -7.54 8.70 0.08
CA ALA A 7 -8.91 8.67 -0.39
C ALA A 7 -9.21 9.85 -1.30
N GLN A 8 -10.35 9.83 -2.00
CA GLN A 8 -10.78 10.97 -2.81
C GLN A 8 -11.19 12.17 -1.94
N THR A 9 -11.87 11.89 -0.81
CA THR A 9 -12.41 12.90 0.11
C THR A 9 -12.22 12.45 1.56
N GLU A 10 -12.37 13.35 2.55
CA GLU A 10 -12.37 13.00 3.98
C GLU A 10 -13.42 11.93 4.31
N ALA A 11 -14.62 12.03 3.74
CA ALA A 11 -15.69 11.07 3.99
C ALA A 11 -15.36 9.63 3.53
N ALA A 12 -14.45 9.49 2.57
CA ALA A 12 -13.98 8.22 2.05
C ALA A 12 -12.75 7.66 2.81
N LEU A 13 -12.17 8.41 3.75
CA LEU A 13 -11.08 7.94 4.62
C LEU A 13 -11.62 7.01 5.71
N VAL A 14 -11.75 5.73 5.36
CA VAL A 14 -12.20 4.70 6.30
C VAL A 14 -11.08 4.25 7.23
N CYS A 15 -11.45 3.73 8.40
CA CYS A 15 -10.53 3.13 9.37
C CYS A 15 -9.48 4.06 10.01
N ARG A 16 -9.47 5.37 9.75
CA ARG A 16 -8.51 6.33 10.31
C ARG A 16 -8.37 6.22 11.83
N GLU A 17 -9.49 6.25 12.55
CA GLU A 17 -9.49 6.14 14.01
C GLU A 17 -9.03 4.78 14.52
N ARG A 18 -9.33 3.72 13.76
CA ARG A 18 -8.87 2.37 14.09
C ARG A 18 -7.34 2.27 14.00
N TYR A 19 -6.75 2.82 12.95
CA TYR A 19 -5.30 2.88 12.82
C TYR A 19 -4.66 3.75 13.89
N ALA A 20 -5.20 4.94 14.18
CA ALA A 20 -4.71 5.81 15.24
C ALA A 20 -4.68 5.09 16.60
N ARG A 21 -5.73 4.34 16.92
CA ARG A 21 -5.82 3.55 18.15
C ARG A 21 -4.75 2.45 18.21
N VAL A 22 -4.54 1.72 17.11
CA VAL A 22 -3.51 0.67 17.04
C VAL A 22 -2.12 1.27 17.18
N LEU A 23 -1.82 2.35 16.47
CA LEU A 23 -0.52 3.02 16.49
C LEU A 23 -0.19 3.55 17.89
N SER A 24 -1.16 4.17 18.58
CA SER A 24 -0.98 4.66 19.94
C SER A 24 -0.74 3.55 20.96
N THR A 25 -1.37 2.38 20.78
CA THR A 25 -1.20 1.24 21.67
C THR A 25 0.14 0.53 21.45
N ALA A 26 0.59 0.46 20.21
CA ALA A 26 1.83 -0.25 19.85
C ALA A 26 3.10 0.48 20.32
N GLY A 27 3.03 1.77 20.62
CA GLY A 27 4.18 2.58 21.07
C GLY A 27 5.36 2.64 20.10
N CYS A 28 5.13 2.23 18.84
CA CYS A 28 6.19 2.01 17.85
C CYS A 28 6.31 3.13 16.81
N CYS A 29 5.54 4.21 16.96
CA CYS A 29 5.48 5.31 16.00
C CYS A 29 5.79 6.65 16.66
N ALA A 30 6.54 7.49 15.97
CA ALA A 30 6.77 8.88 16.38
C ALA A 30 5.45 9.68 16.35
N GLU A 31 4.57 9.35 15.41
CA GLU A 31 3.24 9.91 15.29
C GLU A 31 2.20 8.83 15.62
N ASN A 32 1.34 9.09 16.61
CA ASN A 32 0.28 8.18 17.02
C ASN A 32 -0.95 8.20 16.09
N ALA A 33 -0.77 8.61 14.84
CA ALA A 33 -1.84 8.75 13.86
C ALA A 33 -1.33 8.39 12.45
N PRO A 34 -2.21 7.88 11.57
CA PRO A 34 -1.84 7.66 10.18
C PRO A 34 -1.63 8.98 9.43
N LEU A 35 -0.68 9.01 8.51
CA LEU A 35 -0.54 10.08 7.53
C LEU A 35 -1.69 9.98 6.53
N CYS A 36 -2.38 11.06 6.28
CA CYS A 36 -3.56 11.06 5.41
C CYS A 36 -3.41 12.04 4.25
N ALA A 37 -3.89 11.63 3.08
CA ALA A 37 -4.05 12.51 1.92
C ALA A 37 -5.43 12.31 1.30
N THR A 38 -6.03 13.41 0.83
CA THR A 38 -7.26 13.37 0.05
C THR A 38 -7.07 14.10 -1.27
N ASP A 39 -7.60 13.53 -2.36
CA ASP A 39 -7.42 14.09 -3.70
C ASP A 39 -7.95 15.52 -3.79
N ASP A 40 -9.08 15.79 -3.10
CA ASP A 40 -9.73 17.11 -3.04
C ASP A 40 -9.18 18.04 -1.95
N GLY A 41 -8.25 17.58 -1.11
CA GLY A 41 -7.66 18.36 -0.02
C GLY A 41 -8.58 18.62 1.17
N THR A 42 -9.70 17.90 1.30
CA THR A 42 -10.64 18.09 2.42
C THR A 42 -10.09 17.61 3.76
N PHE A 43 -9.09 16.70 3.74
CA PHE A 43 -8.39 16.24 4.92
C PHE A 43 -6.93 15.85 4.65
N GLY A 44 -6.03 16.22 5.56
CA GLY A 44 -4.61 15.89 5.46
C GLY A 44 -3.91 16.63 4.31
N ARG A 45 -3.04 15.94 3.58
CA ARG A 45 -2.39 16.50 2.39
C ARG A 45 -3.34 16.49 1.20
N ALA A 46 -3.38 17.57 0.46
CA ALA A 46 -4.10 17.62 -0.82
C ALA A 46 -3.34 16.84 -1.89
N GLY A 47 -4.05 15.98 -2.62
CA GLY A 47 -3.50 15.15 -3.70
C GLY A 47 -3.26 13.69 -3.31
N PHE A 48 -2.49 12.98 -4.14
CA PHE A 48 -2.30 11.54 -3.99
C PHE A 48 -1.41 11.17 -2.80
N CYS A 49 -1.81 10.13 -2.08
CA CYS A 49 -1.07 9.64 -0.91
C CYS A 49 0.33 9.08 -1.25
N THR A 50 0.63 8.81 -2.52
CA THR A 50 1.95 8.40 -2.98
C THR A 50 3.04 9.43 -2.67
N SER A 51 2.70 10.72 -2.59
CA SER A 51 3.63 11.76 -2.16
C SER A 51 4.01 11.64 -0.68
N LEU A 52 3.07 11.22 0.17
CA LEU A 52 3.36 10.95 1.58
C LEU A 52 4.26 9.73 1.77
N VAL A 53 4.12 8.72 0.90
CA VAL A 53 5.00 7.54 0.91
C VAL A 53 6.43 7.94 0.55
N ASP A 54 6.60 8.76 -0.49
CA ASP A 54 7.91 9.24 -0.92
C ASP A 54 8.60 10.07 0.16
N ASP A 55 7.87 11.01 0.78
CA ASP A 55 8.38 11.81 1.89
C ASP A 55 8.77 10.94 3.09
N ALA A 56 7.93 9.97 3.47
CA ALA A 56 8.20 9.08 4.59
C ALA A 56 9.45 8.21 4.35
N ILE A 57 9.64 7.71 3.13
CA ILE A 57 10.85 6.97 2.74
C ILE A 57 12.09 7.89 2.83
N SER A 58 11.98 9.10 2.29
CA SER A 58 13.08 10.08 2.29
C SER A 58 13.48 10.49 3.70
N GLU A 59 12.52 10.75 4.57
CA GLU A 59 12.74 11.11 5.97
C GLU A 59 13.36 9.97 6.77
N ALA A 60 12.87 8.75 6.57
CA ALA A 60 13.41 7.55 7.20
C ALA A 60 14.89 7.34 6.83
N ASN A 61 15.23 7.49 5.55
CA ASN A 61 16.59 7.40 5.06
C ASN A 61 17.48 8.51 5.64
N ALA A 62 17.00 9.75 5.66
CA ALA A 62 17.74 10.90 6.19
C ALA A 62 18.01 10.77 7.70
N SER A 63 17.07 10.16 8.44
CA SER A 63 17.22 9.90 9.88
C SER A 63 18.09 8.68 10.22
N GLY A 64 18.60 7.96 9.22
CA GLY A 64 19.40 6.74 9.40
C GLY A 64 18.58 5.53 9.91
N LYS A 65 17.26 5.57 9.76
CA LYS A 65 16.34 4.50 10.13
C LYS A 65 15.45 4.11 8.94
N PRO A 66 16.02 3.55 7.86
CA PRO A 66 15.27 3.17 6.69
C PRO A 66 14.18 2.16 7.04
N PHE A 67 13.15 2.09 6.22
CA PHE A 67 12.15 1.04 6.35
C PHE A 67 12.72 -0.30 5.89
N ASP A 68 12.45 -1.35 6.65
CA ASP A 68 12.84 -2.72 6.31
C ASP A 68 11.86 -3.38 5.34
N TYR A 69 10.64 -2.84 5.25
CA TYR A 69 9.57 -3.48 4.50
C TYR A 69 8.42 -2.51 4.23
N LEU A 70 7.78 -2.67 3.07
CA LEU A 70 6.61 -1.90 2.66
C LEU A 70 5.49 -2.84 2.22
N ALA A 71 4.28 -2.56 2.66
CA ALA A 71 3.07 -3.25 2.21
C ALA A 71 2.08 -2.24 1.66
N VAL A 72 1.51 -2.52 0.50
CA VAL A 72 0.54 -1.63 -0.14
C VAL A 72 -0.68 -2.38 -0.66
N CYS A 73 -1.84 -1.77 -0.48
CA CYS A 73 -3.12 -2.20 -1.03
C CYS A 73 -3.86 -0.99 -1.57
N GLY A 74 -4.52 -1.13 -2.70
CA GLY A 74 -5.29 -0.05 -3.32
C GLY A 74 -5.43 -0.22 -4.83
N PRO A 75 -5.86 0.82 -5.54
CA PRO A 75 -5.92 0.81 -6.99
C PRO A 75 -4.58 0.45 -7.63
N GLU A 76 -4.63 -0.28 -8.74
CA GLU A 76 -3.42 -0.76 -9.44
C GLU A 76 -2.41 0.35 -9.77
N PRO A 77 -2.81 1.56 -10.24
CA PRO A 77 -1.87 2.66 -10.46
C PRO A 77 -1.13 3.10 -9.19
N LEU A 78 -1.82 3.12 -8.04
CA LEU A 78 -1.20 3.45 -6.74
C LEU A 78 -0.17 2.40 -6.36
N MET A 79 -0.52 1.12 -6.42
CA MET A 79 0.39 0.02 -6.09
C MET A 79 1.62 0.02 -6.99
N LYS A 80 1.45 0.27 -8.29
CA LYS A 80 2.56 0.41 -9.24
C LYS A 80 3.53 1.52 -8.87
N ILE A 81 3.01 2.72 -8.54
CA ILE A 81 3.84 3.87 -8.13
C ILE A 81 4.61 3.55 -6.85
N VAL A 82 3.90 3.06 -5.82
CA VAL A 82 4.51 2.75 -4.52
C VAL A 82 5.55 1.62 -4.64
N SER A 83 5.28 0.61 -5.48
CA SER A 83 6.25 -0.44 -5.79
C SER A 83 7.53 0.12 -6.43
N GLY A 84 7.37 1.10 -7.33
CA GLY A 84 8.50 1.82 -7.94
C GLY A 84 9.32 2.61 -6.92
N GLN A 85 8.66 3.33 -6.01
CA GLN A 85 9.31 4.08 -4.92
C GLN A 85 10.09 3.12 -3.98
N ALA A 86 9.48 2.00 -3.61
CA ALA A 86 10.13 0.97 -2.79
C ALA A 86 11.37 0.38 -3.49
N ALA A 87 11.26 0.07 -4.78
CA ALA A 87 12.37 -0.46 -5.57
C ALA A 87 13.53 0.54 -5.67
N GLN A 88 13.27 1.83 -5.88
CA GLN A 88 14.29 2.88 -5.90
C GLN A 88 14.99 3.04 -4.54
N ALA A 89 14.28 2.82 -3.45
CA ALA A 89 14.82 2.87 -2.10
C ALA A 89 15.43 1.54 -1.62
N ASN A 90 15.42 0.49 -2.45
CA ASN A 90 15.82 -0.89 -2.11
C ASN A 90 15.06 -1.46 -0.91
N ILE A 91 13.78 -1.15 -0.78
CA ILE A 91 12.90 -1.67 0.27
C ILE A 91 12.09 -2.84 -0.29
N PRO A 92 12.10 -4.03 0.35
CA PRO A 92 11.19 -5.12 0.01
C PRO A 92 9.74 -4.66 0.08
N CYS A 93 8.95 -4.95 -0.95
CA CYS A 93 7.57 -4.48 -1.05
C CYS A 93 6.63 -5.62 -1.43
N GLN A 94 5.51 -5.70 -0.73
CA GLN A 94 4.40 -6.57 -1.11
C GLN A 94 3.17 -5.76 -1.49
N VAL A 95 2.43 -6.28 -2.46
CA VAL A 95 1.18 -5.70 -2.97
C VAL A 95 0.03 -6.66 -2.74
N SER A 96 -1.08 -6.15 -2.23
CA SER A 96 -2.31 -6.93 -2.10
C SER A 96 -3.20 -6.67 -3.31
N MET A 97 -3.23 -7.64 -4.23
CA MET A 97 -3.94 -7.52 -5.50
C MET A 97 -5.42 -7.83 -5.34
N GLU A 98 -6.26 -6.82 -5.43
CA GLU A 98 -7.71 -6.98 -5.47
C GLU A 98 -8.18 -7.29 -6.89
N LYS A 99 -8.61 -8.52 -7.11
CA LYS A 99 -9.22 -8.97 -8.38
C LYS A 99 -10.63 -9.52 -8.11
N ARG A 100 -11.51 -9.39 -9.08
CA ARG A 100 -12.86 -9.98 -8.99
C ARG A 100 -12.74 -11.49 -8.93
N MET A 101 -13.26 -12.08 -7.85
CA MET A 101 -13.26 -13.52 -7.63
C MET A 101 -14.65 -14.09 -7.86
N ALA A 102 -14.76 -15.03 -8.81
CA ALA A 102 -16.03 -15.72 -9.06
C ALA A 102 -16.09 -17.06 -8.29
N CYS A 103 -15.10 -17.95 -8.45
CA CYS A 103 -15.16 -19.28 -7.84
C CYS A 103 -14.40 -19.39 -6.50
N GLY A 104 -13.36 -18.58 -6.26
CA GLY A 104 -12.52 -18.65 -5.06
C GLY A 104 -11.61 -19.88 -4.94
N VAL A 105 -11.66 -20.80 -5.90
CA VAL A 105 -10.95 -22.10 -5.87
C VAL A 105 -9.99 -22.27 -7.06
N GLY A 106 -9.73 -21.21 -7.81
CA GLY A 106 -8.76 -21.23 -8.91
C GLY A 106 -9.24 -21.83 -10.22
N ALA A 107 -10.48 -22.24 -10.35
CA ALA A 107 -11.00 -22.95 -11.54
C ALA A 107 -11.41 -21.99 -12.67
N CYS A 108 -12.00 -20.83 -12.38
CA CYS A 108 -12.60 -19.95 -13.39
C CYS A 108 -11.64 -18.94 -14.04
N LEU A 109 -10.44 -18.79 -13.51
CA LEU A 109 -9.42 -17.83 -13.98
C LEU A 109 -9.84 -16.36 -14.00
N SER A 110 -10.90 -16.00 -13.28
CA SER A 110 -11.44 -14.63 -13.24
C SER A 110 -10.50 -13.66 -12.51
N CYS A 111 -9.73 -14.13 -11.52
CA CYS A 111 -8.86 -13.33 -10.65
C CYS A 111 -7.37 -13.43 -11.03
N VAL A 112 -7.08 -13.58 -12.32
CA VAL A 112 -5.71 -13.70 -12.81
C VAL A 112 -4.93 -12.40 -12.63
N VAL A 113 -3.71 -12.53 -12.16
CA VAL A 113 -2.67 -11.50 -12.08
C VAL A 113 -1.53 -11.91 -12.99
N GLU A 114 -1.12 -11.03 -13.87
CA GLU A 114 0.06 -11.23 -14.70
C GLU A 114 1.32 -11.05 -13.82
N THR A 115 2.22 -12.00 -13.88
CA THR A 115 3.50 -11.94 -13.16
C THR A 115 4.66 -12.25 -14.11
N VAL A 116 5.87 -11.91 -13.71
CA VAL A 116 7.10 -12.25 -14.48
C VAL A 116 7.33 -13.76 -14.61
N HIS A 117 6.66 -14.54 -13.79
CA HIS A 117 6.69 -16.01 -13.84
C HIS A 117 5.44 -16.62 -14.51
N GLY A 118 4.63 -15.80 -15.20
CA GLY A 118 3.38 -16.20 -15.84
C GLY A 118 2.15 -15.82 -14.99
N LYS A 119 1.01 -16.39 -15.38
CA LYS A 119 -0.27 -16.07 -14.77
C LYS A 119 -0.47 -16.74 -13.41
N LYS A 120 -0.75 -15.97 -12.40
CA LYS A 120 -1.14 -16.42 -11.04
C LYS A 120 -2.59 -16.02 -10.74
N ARG A 121 -3.22 -16.65 -9.78
CA ARG A 121 -4.63 -16.41 -9.38
C ARG A 121 -4.68 -15.84 -7.98
N SER A 122 -5.21 -14.64 -7.80
CA SER A 122 -5.32 -13.99 -6.48
C SER A 122 -5.99 -14.88 -5.44
N CYS A 123 -6.98 -15.69 -5.81
CA CYS A 123 -7.72 -16.52 -4.86
C CYS A 123 -6.96 -17.75 -4.33
N VAL A 124 -5.92 -18.19 -5.03
CA VAL A 124 -5.17 -19.43 -4.68
C VAL A 124 -3.69 -19.13 -4.45
N ASP A 125 -3.09 -18.31 -5.33
CA ASP A 125 -1.66 -18.02 -5.34
C ASP A 125 -1.33 -16.73 -4.56
N GLY A 126 -2.36 -15.90 -4.26
CA GLY A 126 -2.28 -14.62 -3.55
C GLY A 126 -3.23 -14.55 -2.35
N PRO A 127 -3.85 -13.39 -2.07
CA PRO A 127 -3.86 -12.14 -2.84
C PRO A 127 -2.58 -11.30 -2.72
N VAL A 128 -1.68 -11.62 -1.80
CA VAL A 128 -0.45 -10.86 -1.56
C VAL A 128 0.67 -11.44 -2.42
N PHE A 129 1.33 -10.56 -3.18
CA PHE A 129 2.44 -10.91 -4.07
C PHE A 129 3.64 -10.01 -3.77
N ASP A 130 4.85 -10.50 -4.05
CA ASP A 130 6.00 -9.62 -4.13
C ASP A 130 5.80 -8.61 -5.26
N ALA A 131 6.05 -7.34 -4.98
CA ALA A 131 5.85 -6.28 -5.96
C ALA A 131 6.72 -6.44 -7.22
N GLN A 132 7.89 -7.10 -7.09
CA GLN A 132 8.79 -7.38 -8.19
C GLN A 132 8.30 -8.54 -9.08
N GLU A 133 7.41 -9.38 -8.57
CA GLU A 133 6.82 -10.46 -9.37
C GLU A 133 5.67 -9.97 -10.26
N VAL A 134 5.02 -8.86 -9.92
CA VAL A 134 3.87 -8.35 -10.68
C VAL A 134 4.32 -7.69 -11.98
N ALA A 135 3.72 -8.09 -13.10
CA ALA A 135 3.94 -7.45 -14.40
C ALA A 135 2.96 -6.25 -14.54
N TRP A 136 3.46 -5.07 -14.18
CA TRP A 136 2.68 -3.83 -14.16
C TRP A 136 2.34 -3.28 -15.55
#